data_a182202d9581dfa2f56427c985fe4f5f
#
_entry.id   a182202d9581dfa2f56427c985fe4f5f
#
_cell.length_a   1.000
_cell.length_b   1.000
_cell.length_c   1.000
_cell.angle_alpha   90.00
_cell.angle_beta   90.00
_cell.angle_gamma   90.00
#
_symmetry.space_group_name_H-M   'P 1'
#
loop_
_entity.id
_entity.type
_entity.pdbx_description
1 polymer ?
#
loop_
_entity_poly.entity_id
_entity_poly.type
_entity_poly.pdbx_seq_one_letter_code
_entity_poly.pdbx_strand_id
1 'polypeptide(L)'
;MTEAPSALSAKAATLARLHSAPEILQVVNVWDVISAKTIADIPGTTALATASHSIAASLGYEDGENIPVEEMIAAVGRIASATDLPVSADLESGYGDPGDTVRRAIAVGIVGANIEDQMRPLADAVAQMDAVIAAGRAEGIDFVLNARTDAFVKAGDRDPAEVLADAVERGKAYLAVGATNVFVPGLLDEHAVTTLVQAFGPQRLSVINVPGSLAPSRLQELGVARISYGPWTQRVALTALANSARELLADGQLPEGTLPLN
;
A
#
# COMPACT_ATOMS: atom_id res chain seq x y z
N MET A 1 17.93 30.10 -11.23
CA MET A 1 18.49 28.74 -11.35
C MET A 1 17.62 27.86 -10.47
N THR A 2 16.81 26.98 -11.06
CA THR A 2 16.04 25.99 -10.29
C THR A 2 17.03 24.96 -9.77
N GLU A 3 17.10 24.81 -8.46
CA GLU A 3 17.87 23.77 -7.79
C GLU A 3 17.41 22.39 -8.29
N ALA A 4 18.34 21.45 -8.52
CA ALA A 4 17.98 20.11 -8.94
C ALA A 4 17.15 19.44 -7.83
N PRO A 5 16.08 18.70 -8.17
CA PRO A 5 15.26 18.02 -7.17
C PRO A 5 16.10 17.03 -6.35
N SER A 6 15.79 16.91 -5.05
CA SER A 6 16.46 15.91 -4.21
C SER A 6 16.16 14.50 -4.74
N ALA A 7 17.02 13.52 -4.43
CA ALA A 7 16.80 12.13 -4.83
C ALA A 7 15.43 11.61 -4.32
N LEU A 8 15.01 12.05 -3.13
CA LEU A 8 13.73 11.70 -2.54
C LEU A 8 12.56 12.31 -3.31
N SER A 9 12.66 13.59 -3.69
CA SER A 9 11.66 14.26 -4.53
C SER A 9 11.53 13.60 -5.91
N ALA A 10 12.65 13.12 -6.50
CA ALA A 10 12.64 12.37 -7.75
C ALA A 10 11.93 11.01 -7.62
N LYS A 11 12.13 10.29 -6.50
CA LYS A 11 11.43 9.04 -6.19
C LYS A 11 9.93 9.29 -5.99
N ALA A 12 9.53 10.38 -5.28
CA ALA A 12 8.14 10.75 -5.10
C ALA A 12 7.46 11.06 -6.44
N ALA A 13 8.08 11.88 -7.30
CA ALA A 13 7.59 12.20 -8.63
C ALA A 13 7.47 10.93 -9.51
N THR A 14 8.40 9.99 -9.39
CA THR A 14 8.32 8.71 -10.08
C THR A 14 7.11 7.90 -9.62
N LEU A 15 6.89 7.78 -8.31
CA LEU A 15 5.74 7.06 -7.76
C LEU A 15 4.41 7.70 -8.19
N ALA A 16 4.30 9.03 -8.14
CA ALA A 16 3.12 9.76 -8.59
C ALA A 16 2.82 9.51 -10.06
N ARG A 17 3.85 9.52 -10.93
CA ARG A 17 3.71 9.22 -12.35
C ARG A 17 3.24 7.79 -12.59
N LEU A 18 3.74 6.81 -11.83
CA LEU A 18 3.32 5.41 -11.94
C LEU A 18 1.85 5.24 -11.57
N HIS A 19 1.33 5.99 -10.59
CA HIS A 19 -0.09 5.95 -10.22
C HIS A 19 -1.01 6.59 -11.26
N SER A 20 -0.50 7.51 -12.08
CA SER A 20 -1.29 8.20 -13.12
C SER A 20 -1.05 7.66 -14.53
N ALA A 21 -0.23 6.63 -14.68
CA ALA A 21 0.02 5.98 -15.96
C ALA A 21 -1.21 5.20 -16.44
N PRO A 22 -1.40 5.05 -17.76
CA PRO A 22 -2.47 4.19 -18.30
C PRO A 22 -2.25 2.71 -17.96
N GLU A 23 -1.00 2.29 -17.80
CA GLU A 23 -0.65 0.95 -17.33
C GLU A 23 -0.85 0.86 -15.82
N ILE A 24 -1.56 -0.18 -15.39
CA ILE A 24 -1.83 -0.40 -13.97
C ILE A 24 -0.54 -0.67 -13.19
N LEU A 25 -0.32 0.06 -12.11
CA LEU A 25 0.79 -0.17 -11.22
C LEU A 25 0.54 -1.41 -10.35
N GLN A 26 1.32 -2.45 -10.51
CA GLN A 26 1.31 -3.61 -9.63
C GLN A 26 2.46 -3.50 -8.62
N VAL A 27 2.14 -3.41 -7.33
CA VAL A 27 3.13 -3.38 -6.25
C VAL A 27 3.04 -4.64 -5.42
N VAL A 28 4.10 -5.43 -5.47
CA VAL A 28 4.24 -6.61 -4.62
C VAL A 28 4.62 -6.15 -3.22
N ASN A 29 3.84 -6.56 -2.22
CA ASN A 29 4.07 -6.15 -0.85
C ASN A 29 5.26 -6.90 -0.24
N VAL A 30 6.10 -6.13 0.46
CA VAL A 30 7.32 -6.58 1.16
C VAL A 30 7.23 -6.24 2.64
N TRP A 31 7.98 -6.92 3.50
CA TRP A 31 7.89 -6.78 4.95
C TRP A 31 9.25 -6.70 5.65
N ASP A 32 10.33 -6.98 4.91
CA ASP A 32 11.71 -6.89 5.39
C ASP A 32 12.70 -6.60 4.24
N VAL A 33 13.97 -6.50 4.58
CA VAL A 33 15.04 -6.21 3.62
C VAL A 33 15.18 -7.32 2.57
N ILE A 34 15.04 -8.58 2.97
CA ILE A 34 15.24 -9.71 2.05
C ILE A 34 14.09 -9.80 1.06
N SER A 35 12.85 -9.67 1.51
CA SER A 35 11.70 -9.61 0.60
C SER A 35 11.78 -8.40 -0.35
N ALA A 36 12.25 -7.23 0.16
CA ALA A 36 12.42 -6.04 -0.66
C ALA A 36 13.45 -6.24 -1.78
N LYS A 37 14.62 -6.79 -1.48
CA LYS A 37 15.65 -7.10 -2.48
C LYS A 37 15.15 -8.14 -3.48
N THR A 38 14.56 -9.25 -2.98
CA THR A 38 14.03 -10.30 -3.84
C THR A 38 13.04 -9.77 -4.88
N ILE A 39 12.12 -8.88 -4.46
CA ILE A 39 11.12 -8.33 -5.38
C ILE A 39 11.71 -7.23 -6.25
N ALA A 40 12.61 -6.39 -5.73
CA ALA A 40 13.25 -5.33 -6.50
C ALA A 40 14.09 -5.87 -7.68
N ASP A 41 14.69 -7.04 -7.53
CA ASP A 41 15.51 -7.70 -8.57
C ASP A 41 14.66 -8.37 -9.67
N ILE A 42 13.34 -8.45 -9.52
CA ILE A 42 12.47 -9.01 -10.57
C ILE A 42 12.30 -7.99 -11.69
N PRO A 43 12.65 -8.34 -12.96
CA PRO A 43 12.46 -7.46 -14.10
C PRO A 43 11.02 -6.96 -14.21
N GLY A 44 10.84 -5.64 -14.36
CA GLY A 44 9.54 -5.00 -14.45
C GLY A 44 9.00 -4.47 -13.10
N THR A 45 9.67 -4.74 -11.98
CA THR A 45 9.36 -4.07 -10.71
C THR A 45 9.76 -2.60 -10.80
N THR A 46 8.80 -1.69 -10.61
CA THR A 46 9.01 -0.23 -10.73
C THR A 46 8.82 0.52 -9.42
N ALA A 47 8.16 -0.10 -8.44
CA ALA A 47 7.93 0.43 -7.10
C ALA A 47 7.67 -0.73 -6.12
N LEU A 48 7.89 -0.50 -4.85
CA LEU A 48 7.54 -1.43 -3.77
C LEU A 48 6.46 -0.85 -2.87
N ALA A 49 5.67 -1.73 -2.25
CA ALA A 49 4.79 -1.36 -1.15
C ALA A 49 5.07 -2.25 0.06
N THR A 50 4.93 -1.71 1.28
CA THR A 50 4.95 -2.54 2.48
C THR A 50 3.55 -3.01 2.85
N ALA A 51 3.46 -3.97 3.78
CA ALA A 51 2.22 -4.36 4.43
C ALA A 51 2.41 -4.29 5.94
N SER A 52 1.66 -3.42 6.62
CA SER A 52 1.71 -3.25 8.09
C SER A 52 1.51 -4.57 8.82
N HIS A 53 0.46 -5.31 8.45
CA HIS A 53 0.19 -6.67 8.97
C HIS A 53 1.43 -7.58 8.91
N SER A 54 2.13 -7.60 7.78
CA SER A 54 3.28 -8.50 7.59
C SER A 54 4.50 -8.05 8.37
N ILE A 55 4.73 -6.74 8.47
CA ILE A 55 5.81 -6.17 9.31
C ILE A 55 5.52 -6.47 10.79
N ALA A 56 4.31 -6.15 11.27
CA ALA A 56 3.89 -6.41 12.64
C ALA A 56 4.06 -7.90 13.00
N ALA A 57 3.51 -8.81 12.18
CA ALA A 57 3.63 -10.24 12.39
C ALA A 57 5.10 -10.73 12.43
N SER A 58 5.98 -10.18 11.59
CA SER A 58 7.42 -10.54 11.57
C SER A 58 8.17 -10.09 12.82
N LEU A 59 7.66 -9.07 13.52
CA LEU A 59 8.21 -8.52 14.75
C LEU A 59 7.48 -9.01 16.01
N GLY A 60 6.47 -9.89 15.84
CA GLY A 60 5.74 -10.52 16.95
C GLY A 60 4.57 -9.69 17.48
N TYR A 61 4.09 -8.72 16.71
CA TYR A 61 2.92 -7.90 17.04
C TYR A 61 1.68 -8.33 16.26
N GLU A 62 0.51 -8.05 16.80
CA GLU A 62 -0.75 -8.09 16.06
C GLU A 62 -0.89 -6.85 15.17
N ASP A 63 -1.69 -6.95 14.11
CA ASP A 63 -2.05 -5.84 13.21
C ASP A 63 -2.93 -4.81 13.93
N GLY A 64 -3.05 -3.59 13.40
CA GLY A 64 -3.93 -2.55 13.94
C GLY A 64 -3.25 -1.61 14.94
N GLU A 65 -2.07 -1.09 14.58
CA GLU A 65 -1.26 -0.14 15.38
C GLU A 65 -0.78 -0.71 16.74
N ASN A 66 -0.72 -2.05 16.88
CA ASN A 66 -0.16 -2.69 18.07
C ASN A 66 1.37 -2.69 18.08
N ILE A 67 2.01 -2.56 16.93
CA ILE A 67 3.45 -2.31 16.84
C ILE A 67 3.73 -0.83 17.17
N PRO A 68 4.73 -0.52 18.04
CA PRO A 68 5.14 0.86 18.27
C PRO A 68 5.54 1.58 16.98
N VAL A 69 5.12 2.84 16.81
CA VAL A 69 5.41 3.61 15.60
C VAL A 69 6.91 3.71 15.30
N GLU A 70 7.76 3.75 16.33
CA GLU A 70 9.22 3.76 16.19
C GLU A 70 9.74 2.50 15.49
N GLU A 71 9.19 1.34 15.84
CA GLU A 71 9.58 0.07 15.24
C GLU A 71 9.06 -0.05 13.80
N MET A 72 7.83 0.42 13.53
CA MET A 72 7.30 0.50 12.18
C MET A 72 8.16 1.41 11.29
N ILE A 73 8.48 2.63 11.73
CA ILE A 73 9.33 3.56 11.00
C ILE A 73 10.74 2.97 10.77
N ALA A 74 11.31 2.31 11.79
CA ALA A 74 12.60 1.63 11.62
C ALA A 74 12.53 0.49 10.59
N ALA A 75 11.45 -0.29 10.56
CA ALA A 75 11.25 -1.37 9.60
C ALA A 75 11.13 -0.84 8.16
N VAL A 76 10.25 0.14 7.92
CA VAL A 76 10.07 0.72 6.58
C VAL A 76 11.32 1.47 6.11
N GLY A 77 12.09 2.08 7.02
CA GLY A 77 13.36 2.72 6.72
C GLY A 77 14.43 1.72 6.26
N ARG A 78 14.52 0.54 6.87
CA ARG A 78 15.43 -0.54 6.41
C ARG A 78 15.03 -1.01 5.00
N ILE A 79 13.73 -1.15 4.73
CA ILE A 79 13.21 -1.52 3.41
C ILE A 79 13.56 -0.45 2.38
N ALA A 80 13.29 0.83 2.66
CA ALA A 80 13.58 1.94 1.76
C ALA A 80 15.08 2.07 1.44
N SER A 81 15.95 1.76 2.42
CA SER A 81 17.40 1.80 2.24
C SER A 81 17.96 0.61 1.45
N ALA A 82 17.18 -0.44 1.26
CA ALA A 82 17.59 -1.65 0.56
C ALA A 82 17.39 -1.61 -0.96
N THR A 83 16.78 -0.53 -1.49
CA THR A 83 16.43 -0.39 -2.92
C THR A 83 16.49 1.05 -3.39
N ASP A 84 16.78 1.22 -4.68
CA ASP A 84 16.66 2.51 -5.36
C ASP A 84 15.24 2.81 -5.86
N LEU A 85 14.35 1.82 -5.84
CA LEU A 85 12.96 2.00 -6.23
C LEU A 85 12.20 2.88 -5.22
N PRO A 86 11.16 3.61 -5.67
CA PRO A 86 10.27 4.30 -4.75
C PRO A 86 9.49 3.28 -3.88
N VAL A 87 9.38 3.57 -2.58
CA VAL A 87 8.66 2.72 -1.62
C VAL A 87 7.44 3.47 -1.07
N SER A 88 6.28 2.82 -1.15
CA SER A 88 5.02 3.24 -0.52
C SER A 88 4.81 2.41 0.75
N ALA A 89 4.76 3.05 1.92
CA ALA A 89 4.55 2.35 3.18
C ALA A 89 3.06 2.17 3.49
N ASP A 90 2.71 1.07 4.14
CA ASP A 90 1.42 0.92 4.81
C ASP A 90 1.60 1.39 6.26
N LEU A 91 1.04 2.54 6.60
CA LEU A 91 1.20 3.21 7.89
C LEU A 91 -0.11 3.23 8.70
N GLU A 92 -0.99 2.30 8.41
CA GLU A 92 -2.27 2.12 9.11
C GLU A 92 -3.07 3.43 9.18
N SER A 93 -3.53 3.85 10.35
CA SER A 93 -4.23 5.14 10.48
C SER A 93 -3.30 6.32 10.83
N GLY A 94 -1.99 6.10 10.89
CA GLY A 94 -1.00 7.13 11.21
C GLY A 94 -0.65 7.25 12.68
N TYR A 95 -0.91 6.22 13.50
CA TYR A 95 -0.43 6.10 14.88
C TYR A 95 -0.79 7.31 15.76
N GLY A 96 -2.00 7.79 15.64
CA GLY A 96 -2.53 8.91 16.42
C GLY A 96 -2.17 10.30 15.88
N ASP A 97 -1.03 10.47 15.23
CA ASP A 97 -0.62 11.70 14.52
C ASP A 97 -0.11 11.37 13.11
N PRO A 98 -0.99 11.32 12.11
CA PRO A 98 -0.63 10.93 10.74
C PRO A 98 0.34 11.91 10.08
N GLY A 99 0.30 13.19 10.43
CA GLY A 99 1.24 14.18 9.93
C GLY A 99 2.67 13.95 10.44
N ASP A 100 2.82 13.69 11.75
CA ASP A 100 4.13 13.35 12.35
C ASP A 100 4.65 12.01 11.83
N THR A 101 3.81 10.99 11.77
CA THR A 101 4.16 9.66 11.25
C THR A 101 4.67 9.73 9.82
N VAL A 102 4.00 10.49 8.94
CA VAL A 102 4.43 10.67 7.55
C VAL A 102 5.73 11.47 7.47
N ARG A 103 5.91 12.52 8.25
CA ARG A 103 7.17 13.27 8.29
C ARG A 103 8.34 12.36 8.70
N ARG A 104 8.14 11.50 9.71
CA ARG A 104 9.14 10.50 10.14
C ARG A 104 9.42 9.45 9.06
N ALA A 105 8.37 9.00 8.33
CA ALA A 105 8.53 8.08 7.22
C ALA A 105 9.31 8.71 6.05
N ILE A 106 9.06 9.98 5.73
CA ILE A 106 9.83 10.74 4.73
C ILE A 106 11.30 10.80 5.12
N ALA A 107 11.61 11.09 6.39
CA ALA A 107 12.97 11.18 6.89
C ALA A 107 13.78 9.87 6.72
N VAL A 108 13.12 8.71 6.63
CA VAL A 108 13.74 7.40 6.39
C VAL A 108 13.62 6.91 4.93
N GLY A 109 13.15 7.75 4.00
CA GLY A 109 13.18 7.47 2.56
C GLY A 109 11.86 7.01 1.94
N ILE A 110 10.76 7.03 2.68
CA ILE A 110 9.42 6.71 2.17
C ILE A 110 8.87 7.91 1.39
N VAL A 111 8.28 7.66 0.23
CA VAL A 111 7.77 8.72 -0.68
C VAL A 111 6.27 8.63 -0.94
N GLY A 112 5.60 7.66 -0.36
CA GLY A 112 4.13 7.53 -0.39
C GLY A 112 3.66 6.58 0.70
N ALA A 113 2.39 6.64 1.04
CA ALA A 113 1.80 5.72 2.03
C ALA A 113 0.32 5.45 1.79
N ASN A 114 -0.15 4.29 2.31
CA ASN A 114 -1.54 4.11 2.66
C ASN A 114 -1.76 4.73 4.04
N ILE A 115 -2.84 5.51 4.18
CA ILE A 115 -3.38 5.96 5.47
C ILE A 115 -4.86 5.64 5.48
N GLU A 116 -5.32 4.88 6.47
CA GLU A 116 -6.70 4.42 6.57
C GLU A 116 -7.56 5.31 7.46
N ASP A 117 -8.85 5.40 7.10
CA ASP A 117 -9.82 6.21 7.83
C ASP A 117 -10.41 5.52 9.06
N GLN A 118 -10.26 4.21 9.20
CA GLN A 118 -10.86 3.40 10.28
C GLN A 118 -12.37 3.63 10.43
N MET A 119 -13.05 4.15 9.40
CA MET A 119 -14.45 4.57 9.42
C MET A 119 -14.75 5.67 10.45
N ARG A 120 -13.78 6.54 10.76
CA ARG A 120 -14.00 7.76 11.55
C ARG A 120 -15.05 8.66 10.89
N PRO A 121 -15.65 9.60 11.63
CA PRO A 121 -16.47 10.65 11.02
C PRO A 121 -15.77 11.28 9.82
N LEU A 122 -16.49 11.52 8.73
CA LEU A 122 -15.90 11.94 7.46
C LEU A 122 -15.02 13.19 7.60
N ALA A 123 -15.47 14.18 8.39
CA ALA A 123 -14.70 15.40 8.62
C ALA A 123 -13.33 15.14 9.27
N ASP A 124 -13.27 14.21 10.23
CA ASP A 124 -12.03 13.83 10.93
C ASP A 124 -11.10 13.06 9.98
N ALA A 125 -11.65 12.15 9.17
CA ALA A 125 -10.89 11.44 8.16
C ALA A 125 -10.31 12.38 7.09
N VAL A 126 -11.08 13.37 6.64
CA VAL A 126 -10.60 14.39 5.70
C VAL A 126 -9.48 15.23 6.31
N ALA A 127 -9.62 15.67 7.56
CA ALA A 127 -8.58 16.41 8.27
C ALA A 127 -7.29 15.59 8.43
N GLN A 128 -7.42 14.28 8.67
CA GLN A 128 -6.29 13.34 8.71
C GLN A 128 -5.55 13.29 7.37
N MET A 129 -6.28 13.16 6.25
CA MET A 129 -5.66 13.13 4.90
C MET A 129 -4.99 14.47 4.55
N ASP A 130 -5.60 15.59 4.91
CA ASP A 130 -5.02 16.92 4.71
C ASP A 130 -3.72 17.10 5.52
N ALA A 131 -3.67 16.63 6.77
CA ALA A 131 -2.46 16.67 7.59
C ALA A 131 -1.29 15.89 6.97
N VAL A 132 -1.57 14.73 6.36
CA VAL A 132 -0.57 13.94 5.63
C VAL A 132 0.00 14.72 4.44
N ILE A 133 -0.86 15.34 3.65
CA ILE A 133 -0.47 16.12 2.47
C ILE A 133 0.33 17.36 2.90
N ALA A 134 -0.11 18.03 3.97
CA ALA A 134 0.60 19.16 4.54
C ALA A 134 2.01 18.77 5.03
N ALA A 135 2.16 17.60 5.66
CA ALA A 135 3.45 17.05 6.08
C ALA A 135 4.40 16.84 4.89
N GLY A 136 3.92 16.22 3.79
CA GLY A 136 4.71 16.06 2.57
C GLY A 136 5.19 17.39 2.00
N ARG A 137 4.31 18.38 1.91
CA ARG A 137 4.64 19.73 1.44
C ARG A 137 5.68 20.43 2.34
N ALA A 138 5.57 20.26 3.65
CA ALA A 138 6.53 20.83 4.60
C ALA A 138 7.94 20.23 4.45
N GLU A 139 8.03 18.96 4.09
CA GLU A 139 9.29 18.26 3.79
C GLU A 139 9.76 18.46 2.33
N GLY A 140 9.07 19.26 1.54
CA GLY A 140 9.45 19.61 0.17
C GLY A 140 9.29 18.49 -0.85
N ILE A 141 8.40 17.55 -0.60
CA ILE A 141 8.08 16.48 -1.57
C ILE A 141 6.58 16.40 -1.85
N ASP A 142 6.23 16.01 -3.07
CA ASP A 142 4.87 15.63 -3.44
C ASP A 142 4.62 14.19 -2.96
N PHE A 143 4.30 14.06 -1.66
CA PHE A 143 4.08 12.77 -1.03
C PHE A 143 2.87 12.06 -1.63
N VAL A 144 3.05 10.81 -2.05
CA VAL A 144 2.00 10.04 -2.73
C VAL A 144 1.07 9.41 -1.72
N LEU A 145 -0.01 10.11 -1.38
CA LEU A 145 -1.03 9.58 -0.47
C LEU A 145 -2.01 8.69 -1.23
N ASN A 146 -2.05 7.42 -0.86
CA ASN A 146 -3.06 6.43 -1.23
C ASN A 146 -4.08 6.36 -0.08
N ALA A 147 -5.05 7.27 -0.07
CA ALA A 147 -6.01 7.42 1.01
C ALA A 147 -6.94 6.21 1.09
N ARG A 148 -6.85 5.44 2.18
CA ARG A 148 -7.62 4.21 2.35
C ARG A 148 -8.93 4.50 3.06
N THR A 149 -10.03 3.97 2.50
CA THR A 149 -11.29 3.85 3.22
C THR A 149 -11.60 2.41 3.57
N ASP A 150 -11.95 2.18 4.82
CA ASP A 150 -12.31 0.86 5.33
C ASP A 150 -13.79 0.51 5.13
N ALA A 151 -14.52 1.25 4.30
CA ALA A 151 -15.97 1.08 4.11
C ALA A 151 -16.35 -0.39 3.81
N PHE A 152 -15.61 -1.06 2.91
CA PHE A 152 -15.85 -2.46 2.57
C PHE A 152 -15.31 -3.43 3.64
N VAL A 153 -14.16 -3.15 4.24
CA VAL A 153 -13.56 -4.02 5.27
C VAL A 153 -14.41 -4.04 6.53
N LYS A 154 -15.00 -2.90 6.88
CA LYS A 154 -15.87 -2.72 8.06
C LYS A 154 -17.35 -2.68 7.71
N ALA A 155 -17.74 -3.25 6.56
CA ALA A 155 -19.13 -3.27 6.10
C ALA A 155 -20.09 -3.96 7.08
N GLY A 156 -19.65 -5.07 7.72
CA GLY A 156 -20.54 -5.89 8.57
C GLY A 156 -21.77 -6.33 7.76
N ASP A 157 -22.95 -6.18 8.35
CA ASP A 157 -24.23 -6.53 7.76
C ASP A 157 -24.91 -5.36 7.01
N ARG A 158 -24.17 -4.29 6.68
CA ARG A 158 -24.71 -3.13 5.93
C ARG A 158 -25.11 -3.52 4.51
N ASP A 159 -26.11 -2.83 3.98
CA ASP A 159 -26.49 -2.96 2.57
C ASP A 159 -25.27 -2.67 1.66
N PRO A 160 -24.94 -3.54 0.70
CA PRO A 160 -23.81 -3.33 -0.21
C PRO A 160 -23.86 -2.00 -0.99
N ALA A 161 -25.08 -1.53 -1.34
CA ALA A 161 -25.22 -0.24 -2.03
C ALA A 161 -24.90 0.95 -1.11
N GLU A 162 -25.24 0.85 0.19
CA GLU A 162 -24.87 1.88 1.17
C GLU A 162 -23.35 1.88 1.43
N VAL A 163 -22.72 0.70 1.50
CA VAL A 163 -21.27 0.56 1.64
C VAL A 163 -20.54 1.20 0.45
N LEU A 164 -21.00 0.92 -0.76
CA LEU A 164 -20.44 1.48 -1.99
C LEU A 164 -20.63 3.01 -2.03
N ALA A 165 -21.80 3.51 -1.66
CA ALA A 165 -22.09 4.95 -1.62
C ALA A 165 -21.20 5.68 -0.61
N ASP A 166 -20.99 5.10 0.58
CA ASP A 166 -20.08 5.63 1.61
C ASP A 166 -18.61 5.65 1.12
N ALA A 167 -18.14 4.58 0.47
CA ALA A 167 -16.82 4.55 -0.13
C ALA A 167 -16.65 5.64 -1.21
N VAL A 168 -17.66 5.88 -2.02
CA VAL A 168 -17.68 6.95 -3.05
C VAL A 168 -17.61 8.33 -2.39
N GLU A 169 -18.42 8.59 -1.37
CA GLU A 169 -18.42 9.88 -0.65
C GLU A 169 -17.06 10.16 -0.03
N ARG A 170 -16.51 9.21 0.74
CA ARG A 170 -15.21 9.31 1.38
C ARG A 170 -14.09 9.54 0.36
N GLY A 171 -14.03 8.69 -0.67
CA GLY A 171 -12.99 8.80 -1.69
C GLY A 171 -12.99 10.13 -2.41
N LYS A 172 -14.16 10.67 -2.77
CA LYS A 172 -14.27 12.02 -3.36
C LYS A 172 -13.75 13.10 -2.42
N ALA A 173 -14.07 13.01 -1.13
CA ALA A 173 -13.59 13.97 -0.14
C ALA A 173 -12.07 13.91 0.04
N TYR A 174 -11.47 12.72 0.01
CA TYR A 174 -10.01 12.56 0.09
C TYR A 174 -9.29 13.10 -1.15
N LEU A 175 -9.83 12.85 -2.34
CA LEU A 175 -9.30 13.42 -3.59
C LEU A 175 -9.41 14.95 -3.60
N ALA A 176 -10.47 15.51 -3.03
CA ALA A 176 -10.68 16.96 -2.98
C ALA A 176 -9.65 17.70 -2.11
N VAL A 177 -9.10 17.06 -1.07
CA VAL A 177 -8.00 17.60 -0.27
C VAL A 177 -6.62 17.29 -0.83
N GLY A 178 -6.54 16.52 -1.93
CA GLY A 178 -5.29 16.32 -2.68
C GLY A 178 -4.68 14.91 -2.57
N ALA A 179 -5.42 13.91 -2.06
CA ALA A 179 -4.93 12.53 -2.12
C ALA A 179 -4.65 12.14 -3.58
N THR A 180 -3.57 11.40 -3.80
CA THR A 180 -3.19 10.93 -5.14
C THR A 180 -4.17 9.90 -5.64
N ASN A 181 -4.51 8.93 -4.81
CA ASN A 181 -5.42 7.84 -5.09
C ASN A 181 -6.30 7.55 -3.87
N VAL A 182 -7.38 6.82 -4.12
CA VAL A 182 -8.23 6.24 -3.06
C VAL A 182 -8.02 4.73 -3.06
N PHE A 183 -7.65 4.18 -1.93
CA PHE A 183 -7.52 2.75 -1.73
C PHE A 183 -8.78 2.19 -1.07
N VAL A 184 -9.42 1.25 -1.77
CA VAL A 184 -10.61 0.55 -1.29
C VAL A 184 -10.27 -0.94 -1.18
N PRO A 185 -9.80 -1.39 0.01
CA PRO A 185 -9.52 -2.81 0.24
C PRO A 185 -10.82 -3.62 0.37
N GLY A 186 -10.75 -4.87 -0.06
CA GLY A 186 -11.86 -5.82 -0.02
C GLY A 186 -11.99 -6.60 -1.32
N LEU A 187 -12.88 -7.58 -1.33
CA LEU A 187 -13.25 -8.29 -2.54
C LEU A 187 -14.30 -7.47 -3.29
N LEU A 188 -13.87 -6.72 -4.30
CA LEU A 188 -14.74 -5.88 -5.12
C LEU A 188 -15.15 -6.63 -6.39
N ASP A 189 -16.44 -6.62 -6.68
CA ASP A 189 -16.96 -7.07 -7.98
C ASP A 189 -16.77 -5.99 -9.06
N GLU A 190 -17.05 -6.35 -10.30
CA GLU A 190 -16.91 -5.44 -11.44
C GLU A 190 -17.83 -4.21 -11.36
N HIS A 191 -19.02 -4.36 -10.77
CA HIS A 191 -19.94 -3.25 -10.57
C HIS A 191 -19.36 -2.22 -9.59
N ALA A 192 -18.85 -2.66 -8.45
CA ALA A 192 -18.22 -1.80 -7.46
C ALA A 192 -16.99 -1.08 -8.03
N VAL A 193 -16.09 -1.80 -8.71
CA VAL A 193 -14.90 -1.21 -9.35
C VAL A 193 -15.31 -0.17 -10.38
N THR A 194 -16.25 -0.48 -11.26
CA THR A 194 -16.72 0.45 -12.28
C THR A 194 -17.32 1.72 -11.67
N THR A 195 -18.15 1.58 -10.64
CA THR A 195 -18.78 2.70 -9.93
C THR A 195 -17.72 3.58 -9.25
N LEU A 196 -16.75 2.98 -8.58
CA LEU A 196 -15.67 3.72 -7.92
C LEU A 196 -14.79 4.46 -8.94
N VAL A 197 -14.40 3.83 -10.05
CA VAL A 197 -13.62 4.50 -11.10
C VAL A 197 -14.39 5.63 -11.76
N GLN A 198 -15.69 5.45 -12.04
CA GLN A 198 -16.53 6.53 -12.55
C GLN A 198 -16.64 7.71 -11.57
N ALA A 199 -16.69 7.42 -10.27
CA ALA A 199 -16.81 8.44 -9.23
C ALA A 199 -15.51 9.22 -8.99
N PHE A 200 -14.34 8.56 -9.08
CA PHE A 200 -13.03 9.14 -8.77
C PHE A 200 -12.30 9.68 -10.01
N GLY A 201 -12.67 9.20 -11.18
CA GLY A 201 -11.93 9.36 -12.42
C GLY A 201 -10.93 8.21 -12.67
N PRO A 202 -10.50 8.03 -13.93
CA PRO A 202 -9.53 7.00 -14.27
C PRO A 202 -8.20 7.23 -13.56
N GLN A 203 -7.46 6.15 -13.26
CA GLN A 203 -6.18 6.12 -12.54
C GLN A 203 -6.22 6.83 -11.16
N ARG A 204 -7.38 6.70 -10.45
CA ARG A 204 -7.55 7.24 -9.09
C ARG A 204 -7.96 6.17 -8.06
N LEU A 205 -8.30 4.97 -8.51
CA LEU A 205 -8.66 3.86 -7.63
C LEU A 205 -7.48 2.91 -7.45
N SER A 206 -7.17 2.59 -6.21
CA SER A 206 -6.28 1.50 -5.81
C SER A 206 -7.07 0.36 -5.18
N VAL A 207 -6.71 -0.88 -5.46
CA VAL A 207 -7.36 -2.07 -4.91
C VAL A 207 -6.34 -3.05 -4.34
N ILE A 208 -6.83 -3.96 -3.51
CA ILE A 208 -6.07 -5.15 -3.11
C ILE A 208 -6.51 -6.33 -3.98
N ASN A 209 -5.57 -7.10 -4.50
CA ASN A 209 -5.86 -8.33 -5.20
C ASN A 209 -5.73 -9.51 -4.23
N VAL A 210 -6.85 -10.18 -3.99
CA VAL A 210 -6.98 -11.33 -3.12
C VAL A 210 -7.60 -12.49 -3.91
N PRO A 211 -7.58 -13.73 -3.40
CA PRO A 211 -8.27 -14.84 -4.07
C PRO A 211 -9.73 -14.49 -4.40
N GLY A 212 -10.12 -14.62 -5.66
CA GLY A 212 -11.45 -14.25 -6.17
C GLY A 212 -11.56 -12.84 -6.75
N SER A 213 -10.53 -12.01 -6.65
CA SER A 213 -10.51 -10.68 -7.30
C SER A 213 -10.53 -10.77 -8.82
N LEU A 214 -10.95 -9.69 -9.48
CA LEU A 214 -10.83 -9.53 -10.92
C LEU A 214 -9.38 -9.64 -11.37
N ALA A 215 -9.16 -10.17 -12.59
CA ALA A 215 -7.83 -10.27 -13.17
C ALA A 215 -7.18 -8.86 -13.33
N PRO A 216 -5.86 -8.73 -13.15
CA PRO A 216 -5.16 -7.45 -13.31
C PRO A 216 -5.42 -6.77 -14.66
N SER A 217 -5.51 -7.53 -15.75
CA SER A 217 -5.86 -7.01 -17.08
C SER A 217 -7.27 -6.38 -17.09
N ARG A 218 -8.23 -7.01 -16.43
CA ARG A 218 -9.59 -6.46 -16.34
C ARG A 218 -9.65 -5.19 -15.49
N LEU A 219 -8.93 -5.15 -14.37
CA LEU A 219 -8.80 -3.96 -13.53
C LEU A 219 -8.16 -2.80 -14.30
N GLN A 220 -7.15 -3.06 -15.13
CA GLN A 220 -6.54 -2.06 -16.00
C GLN A 220 -7.55 -1.52 -17.03
N GLU A 221 -8.30 -2.38 -17.72
CA GLU A 221 -9.34 -1.98 -18.67
C GLU A 221 -10.41 -1.08 -18.03
N LEU A 222 -10.73 -1.34 -16.76
CA LEU A 222 -11.68 -0.54 -15.98
C LEU A 222 -11.09 0.80 -15.51
N GLY A 223 -9.76 1.02 -15.62
CA GLY A 223 -9.11 2.27 -15.24
C GLY A 223 -8.62 2.33 -13.79
N VAL A 224 -8.39 1.18 -13.16
CA VAL A 224 -7.75 1.09 -11.83
C VAL A 224 -6.30 1.52 -11.96
N ALA A 225 -5.82 2.33 -11.00
CA ALA A 225 -4.46 2.87 -10.97
C ALA A 225 -3.44 1.87 -10.44
N ARG A 226 -3.78 1.19 -9.33
CA ARG A 226 -2.84 0.38 -8.56
C ARG A 226 -3.50 -0.89 -8.03
N ILE A 227 -2.73 -1.97 -8.08
CA ILE A 227 -3.00 -3.22 -7.39
C ILE A 227 -1.90 -3.46 -6.36
N SER A 228 -2.28 -3.82 -5.15
CA SER A 228 -1.40 -4.38 -4.12
C SER A 228 -1.92 -5.73 -3.65
N TYR A 229 -1.13 -6.47 -2.87
CA TYR A 229 -1.45 -7.83 -2.44
C TYR A 229 -1.53 -7.96 -0.91
N GLY A 230 -1.22 -6.89 -0.18
CA GLY A 230 -1.25 -6.86 1.28
C GLY A 230 -0.42 -8.01 1.90
N PRO A 231 -0.97 -8.74 2.89
CA PRO A 231 -0.24 -9.82 3.56
C PRO A 231 -0.12 -11.11 2.73
N TRP A 232 -0.76 -11.19 1.55
CA TRP A 232 -0.81 -12.44 0.78
C TRP A 232 0.56 -12.89 0.27
N THR A 233 1.45 -11.97 -0.06
CA THR A 233 2.83 -12.31 -0.49
C THR A 233 3.60 -13.01 0.62
N GLN A 234 3.51 -12.55 1.86
CA GLN A 234 4.10 -13.20 3.02
C GLN A 234 3.43 -14.56 3.28
N ARG A 235 2.10 -14.64 3.17
CA ARG A 235 1.37 -15.92 3.34
C ARG A 235 1.80 -16.96 2.31
N VAL A 236 2.04 -16.57 1.05
CA VAL A 236 2.58 -17.46 0.01
C VAL A 236 3.96 -17.97 0.40
N ALA A 237 4.87 -17.08 0.82
CA ALA A 237 6.22 -17.45 1.25
C ALA A 237 6.21 -18.41 2.45
N LEU A 238 5.43 -18.09 3.49
CA LEU A 238 5.31 -18.93 4.69
C LEU A 238 4.62 -20.27 4.40
N THR A 239 3.67 -20.31 3.46
CA THR A 239 3.05 -21.57 3.02
C THR A 239 4.07 -22.46 2.33
N ALA A 240 4.89 -21.92 1.44
CA ALA A 240 5.97 -22.65 0.77
C ALA A 240 6.98 -23.19 1.80
N LEU A 241 7.40 -22.36 2.74
CA LEU A 241 8.29 -22.75 3.84
C LEU A 241 7.71 -23.88 4.67
N ALA A 242 6.43 -23.79 5.08
CA ALA A 242 5.77 -24.81 5.87
C ALA A 242 5.64 -26.15 5.11
N ASN A 243 5.37 -26.11 3.80
CA ASN A 243 5.30 -27.31 2.98
C ASN A 243 6.68 -27.96 2.87
N SER A 244 7.72 -27.20 2.53
CA SER A 244 9.10 -27.71 2.48
C SER A 244 9.55 -28.28 3.82
N ALA A 245 9.23 -27.62 4.93
CA ALA A 245 9.58 -28.12 6.27
C ALA A 245 8.92 -29.47 6.58
N ARG A 246 7.66 -29.69 6.19
CA ARG A 246 6.99 -30.99 6.37
C ARG A 246 7.69 -32.12 5.57
N GLU A 247 8.08 -31.82 4.33
CA GLU A 247 8.83 -32.79 3.50
C GLU A 247 10.20 -33.12 4.11
N LEU A 248 10.97 -32.10 4.51
CA LEU A 248 12.27 -32.28 5.15
C LEU A 248 12.18 -33.10 6.44
N LEU A 249 11.18 -32.86 7.28
CA LEU A 249 10.95 -33.61 8.53
C LEU A 249 10.47 -35.03 8.27
N ALA A 250 9.92 -35.34 7.10
CA ALA A 250 9.53 -36.68 6.66
C ALA A 250 10.61 -37.42 5.85
N ASP A 251 11.88 -37.08 6.04
CA ASP A 251 13.05 -37.65 5.33
C ASP A 251 13.12 -37.25 3.83
N GLY A 252 12.53 -36.13 3.47
CA GLY A 252 12.58 -35.53 2.14
C GLY A 252 13.87 -34.76 1.88
N GLN A 253 13.96 -34.21 0.68
CA GLN A 253 15.08 -33.37 0.24
C GLN A 253 14.61 -31.92 -0.02
N LEU A 254 15.55 -31.00 -0.01
CA LEU A 254 15.25 -29.61 -0.44
C LEU A 254 14.69 -29.62 -1.87
N PRO A 255 13.67 -28.79 -2.17
CA PRO A 255 13.09 -28.69 -3.50
C PRO A 255 14.17 -28.37 -4.56
N GLU A 256 14.13 -29.09 -5.68
CA GLU A 256 14.97 -28.74 -6.82
C GLU A 256 14.68 -27.32 -7.31
N GLY A 257 15.72 -26.60 -7.72
CA GLY A 257 15.59 -25.23 -8.23
C GLY A 257 15.50 -24.15 -7.13
N THR A 258 15.73 -24.49 -5.85
CA THR A 258 15.89 -23.50 -4.79
C THR A 258 17.05 -22.57 -5.10
N LEU A 259 16.79 -21.24 -5.18
CA LEU A 259 17.75 -20.22 -5.56
C LEU A 259 18.38 -19.54 -4.31
N PRO A 260 19.67 -19.15 -4.39
CA PRO A 260 20.32 -18.34 -3.37
C PRO A 260 19.86 -16.88 -3.50
N LEU A 261 18.77 -16.51 -2.81
CA LEU A 261 18.13 -15.17 -2.89
C LEU A 261 18.60 -14.18 -1.79
N ASN A 262 19.67 -14.47 -1.07
CA ASN A 262 20.21 -13.64 0.02
C ASN A 262 21.73 -13.52 -0.03
#